data_2eacb6c9eaa26ffb2ba9544291358537
#
_entry.id   2eacb6c9eaa26ffb2ba9544291358537
#
_cell.length_a   1.000
_cell.length_b   1.000
_cell.length_c   1.000
_cell.angle_alpha   90.00
_cell.angle_beta   90.00
_cell.angle_gamma   90.00
#
_symmetry.space_group_name_H-M   'P 1'
#
loop_
_entity.id
_entity.type
_entity.pdbx_description
1 polymer ?
#
loop_
_entity_poly.entity_id
_entity_poly.type
_entity_poly.pdbx_seq_one_letter_code
_entity_poly.pdbx_strand_id
1 'polypeptide(L)'
;ALEVPADKIVMRSYMLGGGFGRRLNGDYIVPAALASKAVGKPVKLVFSREEDAQFDSIRSPSVQKLRMAFDDAKSVTGMEHHAAAGWPTQVMAPGFMPKGVNEEPYDPFAIDGADHWYTVGAHQVRAISNDLANATFRPGWLRSVGPGWTNFAVESFMDEAAHKVGADPLQFRLDH
;
A
#
# COMPACT_ATOMS: atom_id res chain seq x y z
N ALA A 1 15.96 -12.79 -16.69
CA ALA A 1 15.21 -12.78 -17.97
C ALA A 1 16.15 -12.73 -19.18
N LEU A 2 17.23 -11.95 -19.14
CA LEU A 2 18.15 -11.84 -20.28
C LEU A 2 19.25 -12.91 -20.31
N GLU A 3 19.56 -13.50 -19.16
CA GLU A 3 20.69 -14.46 -18.99
C GLU A 3 22.03 -13.86 -19.44
N VAL A 4 22.21 -12.58 -19.15
CA VAL A 4 23.40 -11.80 -19.46
C VAL A 4 24.09 -11.41 -18.16
N PRO A 5 25.43 -11.56 -18.04
CA PRO A 5 26.15 -11.13 -16.86
C PRO A 5 25.91 -9.64 -16.52
N ALA A 6 25.85 -9.31 -15.23
CA ALA A 6 25.51 -7.95 -14.76
C ALA A 6 26.50 -6.89 -15.27
N ASP A 7 27.78 -7.25 -15.44
CA ASP A 7 28.83 -6.37 -15.97
C ASP A 7 28.63 -5.97 -17.44
N LYS A 8 27.74 -6.69 -18.16
CA LYS A 8 27.34 -6.39 -19.55
C LYS A 8 26.08 -5.53 -19.62
N ILE A 9 25.50 -5.15 -18.47
CA ILE A 9 24.28 -4.36 -18.42
C ILE A 9 24.61 -2.92 -18.01
N VAL A 10 24.21 -1.95 -18.84
CA VAL A 10 24.31 -0.53 -18.51
C VAL A 10 22.92 0.02 -18.28
N MET A 11 22.64 0.41 -17.04
CA MET A 11 21.40 1.10 -16.68
C MET A 11 21.61 2.61 -16.73
N ARG A 12 20.70 3.31 -17.38
CA ARG A 12 20.70 4.78 -17.41
C ARG A 12 19.37 5.28 -16.89
N SER A 13 19.43 6.07 -15.82
CA SER A 13 18.25 6.74 -15.26
C SER A 13 18.12 8.14 -15.85
N TYR A 14 16.89 8.48 -16.20
CA TYR A 14 16.54 9.79 -16.69
C TYR A 14 15.50 10.44 -15.78
N MET A 15 15.40 11.76 -15.82
CA MET A 15 14.33 12.46 -15.10
C MET A 15 12.97 12.05 -15.66
N LEU A 16 12.01 11.87 -14.76
CA LEU A 16 10.63 11.52 -15.10
C LEU A 16 9.66 12.58 -14.57
N GLY A 17 8.54 12.76 -15.27
CA GLY A 17 7.49 13.73 -14.93
C GLY A 17 6.49 13.25 -13.88
N GLY A 18 6.77 12.13 -13.21
CA GLY A 18 5.94 11.52 -12.19
C GLY A 18 5.97 10.00 -12.26
N GLY A 19 5.88 9.34 -11.11
CA GLY A 19 5.95 7.87 -11.01
C GLY A 19 4.70 7.25 -10.42
N PHE A 20 4.07 7.94 -9.44
CA PHE A 20 2.84 7.56 -8.75
C PHE A 20 2.83 6.12 -8.20
N GLY A 21 4.03 5.60 -7.86
CA GLY A 21 4.25 4.22 -7.43
C GLY A 21 4.58 3.26 -8.57
N ARG A 22 4.08 3.49 -9.79
CA ARG A 22 4.26 2.59 -10.94
C ARG A 22 5.72 2.38 -11.34
N ARG A 23 6.60 3.32 -11.05
CA ARG A 23 8.01 3.30 -11.43
C ARG A 23 8.91 2.60 -10.41
N LEU A 24 8.37 2.12 -9.28
CA LEU A 24 9.17 1.50 -8.23
C LEU A 24 9.68 0.09 -8.60
N ASN A 25 8.88 -0.72 -9.29
CA ASN A 25 9.22 -2.12 -9.52
C ASN A 25 10.19 -2.36 -10.67
N GLY A 26 10.29 -1.45 -11.63
CA GLY A 26 11.12 -1.63 -12.82
C GLY A 26 10.64 -2.73 -13.79
N ASP A 27 9.50 -3.37 -13.54
CA ASP A 27 8.95 -4.47 -14.33
C ASP A 27 8.66 -4.09 -15.79
N TYR A 28 8.39 -2.84 -16.05
CA TYR A 28 8.20 -2.27 -17.40
C TYR A 28 9.48 -2.31 -18.28
N ILE A 29 10.66 -2.55 -17.69
CA ILE A 29 11.92 -2.70 -18.42
C ILE A 29 11.97 -4.08 -19.10
N VAL A 30 11.40 -5.09 -18.47
CA VAL A 30 11.49 -6.50 -18.90
C VAL A 30 10.94 -6.71 -20.29
N PRO A 31 9.72 -6.29 -20.64
CA PRO A 31 9.19 -6.49 -22.02
C PRO A 31 10.02 -5.77 -23.09
N ALA A 32 10.53 -4.57 -22.82
CA ALA A 32 11.39 -3.86 -23.76
C ALA A 32 12.71 -4.61 -24.00
N ALA A 33 13.32 -5.13 -22.92
CA ALA A 33 14.56 -5.89 -23.01
C ALA A 33 14.39 -7.23 -23.77
N LEU A 34 13.29 -7.94 -23.50
CA LEU A 34 12.95 -9.18 -24.21
C LEU A 34 12.66 -8.93 -25.69
N ALA A 35 11.92 -7.89 -26.03
CA ALA A 35 11.67 -7.50 -27.42
C ALA A 35 12.97 -7.18 -28.15
N SER A 36 13.87 -6.40 -27.53
CA SER A 36 15.18 -6.08 -28.10
C SER A 36 16.03 -7.33 -28.33
N LYS A 37 16.04 -8.26 -27.37
CA LYS A 37 16.73 -9.55 -27.50
C LYS A 37 16.17 -10.36 -28.70
N ALA A 38 14.86 -10.41 -28.84
CA ALA A 38 14.18 -11.19 -29.88
C ALA A 38 14.44 -10.65 -31.28
N VAL A 39 14.46 -9.33 -31.47
CA VAL A 39 14.68 -8.72 -32.79
C VAL A 39 16.16 -8.42 -33.08
N GLY A 40 17.04 -8.55 -32.10
CA GLY A 40 18.48 -8.26 -32.22
C GLY A 40 18.81 -6.79 -32.52
N LYS A 41 17.93 -5.86 -32.14
CA LYS A 41 18.04 -4.42 -32.40
C LYS A 41 17.57 -3.60 -31.20
N PRO A 42 18.00 -2.33 -31.08
CA PRO A 42 17.43 -1.41 -30.09
C PRO A 42 15.91 -1.29 -30.25
N VAL A 43 15.19 -1.33 -29.14
CA VAL A 43 13.72 -1.21 -29.07
C VAL A 43 13.34 -0.07 -28.14
N LYS A 44 12.44 0.79 -28.59
CA LYS A 44 11.68 1.72 -27.77
C LYS A 44 10.26 1.18 -27.64
N LEU A 45 9.89 0.74 -26.44
CA LEU A 45 8.55 0.25 -26.14
C LEU A 45 7.70 1.35 -25.52
N VAL A 46 6.53 1.56 -26.08
CA VAL A 46 5.51 2.48 -25.54
C VAL A 46 4.20 1.69 -25.51
N PHE A 47 3.62 1.54 -24.33
CA PHE A 47 2.31 0.93 -24.18
C PHE A 47 1.20 1.90 -24.60
N SER A 48 0.15 1.38 -25.21
CA SER A 48 -1.12 2.11 -25.31
C SER A 48 -1.76 2.25 -23.94
N ARG A 49 -2.78 3.10 -23.80
CA ARG A 49 -3.49 3.23 -22.52
C ARG A 49 -4.19 1.92 -22.11
N GLU A 50 -4.72 1.21 -23.08
CA GLU A 50 -5.41 -0.08 -22.89
C GLU A 50 -4.44 -1.14 -22.38
N GLU A 51 -3.27 -1.25 -23.00
CA GLU A 51 -2.22 -2.19 -22.58
C GLU A 51 -1.67 -1.85 -21.20
N ASP A 52 -1.40 -0.56 -20.93
CA ASP A 52 -0.95 -0.10 -19.63
C ASP A 52 -1.97 -0.46 -18.54
N ALA A 53 -3.25 -0.21 -18.77
CA ALA A 53 -4.31 -0.53 -17.83
C ALA A 53 -4.48 -2.05 -17.58
N GLN A 54 -4.25 -2.89 -18.60
CA GLN A 54 -4.36 -4.34 -18.47
C GLN A 54 -3.18 -4.96 -17.70
N PHE A 55 -1.99 -4.43 -17.89
CA PHE A 55 -0.76 -5.00 -17.34
C PHE A 55 -0.24 -4.28 -16.09
N ASP A 56 -0.91 -3.24 -15.66
CA ASP A 56 -0.53 -2.50 -14.47
C ASP A 56 -0.89 -3.25 -13.17
N SER A 57 -0.29 -2.82 -12.09
CA SER A 57 -0.66 -3.19 -10.74
C SER A 57 -1.80 -2.30 -10.27
N ILE A 58 -2.68 -2.84 -9.45
CA ILE A 58 -3.82 -2.09 -8.94
C ILE A 58 -3.66 -1.76 -7.46
N ARG A 59 -4.47 -0.82 -6.97
CA ARG A 59 -4.67 -0.60 -5.54
C ARG A 59 -5.29 -1.86 -4.93
N SER A 60 -4.72 -2.34 -3.83
CA SER A 60 -5.25 -3.54 -3.17
C SER A 60 -6.68 -3.33 -2.69
N PRO A 61 -7.58 -4.29 -2.89
CA PRO A 61 -8.81 -4.35 -2.11
C PRO A 61 -8.46 -4.58 -0.63
N SER A 62 -9.25 -4.01 0.26
CA SER A 62 -9.01 -4.11 1.70
C SER A 62 -10.31 -4.17 2.50
N VAL A 63 -10.24 -4.81 3.66
CA VAL A 63 -11.27 -4.78 4.69
C VAL A 63 -10.64 -4.23 5.96
N GLN A 64 -11.24 -3.18 6.49
CA GLN A 64 -10.75 -2.48 7.67
C GLN A 64 -11.75 -2.67 8.81
N LYS A 65 -11.28 -3.18 9.94
CA LYS A 65 -12.09 -3.33 11.15
C LYS A 65 -11.48 -2.51 12.28
N LEU A 66 -12.22 -1.51 12.73
CA LEU A 66 -11.80 -0.62 13.79
C LEU A 66 -12.69 -0.80 15.02
N ARG A 67 -12.11 -0.59 16.18
CA ARG A 67 -12.80 -0.53 17.48
C ARG A 67 -12.20 0.58 18.31
N MET A 68 -13.03 1.25 19.08
CA MET A 68 -12.61 2.29 20.01
C MET A 68 -13.25 2.01 21.38
N ALA A 69 -12.44 2.15 22.42
CA ALA A 69 -12.89 2.04 23.80
C ALA A 69 -13.04 3.44 24.40
N PHE A 70 -14.08 3.61 25.19
CA PHE A 70 -14.38 4.83 25.91
C PHE A 70 -14.53 4.52 27.40
N ASP A 71 -14.15 5.47 28.25
CA ASP A 71 -14.47 5.45 29.66
C ASP A 71 -15.90 5.99 29.95
N ASP A 72 -16.29 6.03 31.21
CA ASP A 72 -17.60 6.51 31.63
C ASP A 72 -17.80 8.03 31.36
N ALA A 73 -16.70 8.79 31.23
CA ALA A 73 -16.70 10.19 30.86
C ALA A 73 -16.73 10.40 29.34
N LYS A 74 -16.80 9.30 28.55
CA LYS A 74 -16.75 9.27 27.09
C LYS A 74 -15.39 9.67 26.50
N SER A 75 -14.31 9.65 27.28
CA SER A 75 -12.97 9.88 26.79
C SER A 75 -12.44 8.61 26.12
N VAL A 76 -11.72 8.76 25.01
CA VAL A 76 -11.12 7.63 24.30
C VAL A 76 -9.98 7.03 25.14
N THR A 77 -10.01 5.74 25.38
CA THR A 77 -8.99 5.01 26.15
C THR A 77 -8.17 4.03 25.32
N GLY A 78 -8.65 3.68 24.15
CA GLY A 78 -7.90 2.82 23.23
C GLY A 78 -8.56 2.66 21.88
N MET A 79 -7.74 2.29 20.89
CA MET A 79 -8.18 2.00 19.52
C MET A 79 -7.49 0.77 18.97
N GLU A 80 -8.24 -0.09 18.33
CA GLU A 80 -7.76 -1.27 17.61
C GLU A 80 -8.11 -1.13 16.13
N HIS A 81 -7.12 -1.39 15.25
CA HIS A 81 -7.29 -1.35 13.81
C HIS A 81 -6.76 -2.64 13.17
N HIS A 82 -7.64 -3.49 12.65
CA HIS A 82 -7.29 -4.66 11.87
C HIS A 82 -7.43 -4.32 10.39
N ALA A 83 -6.30 -4.34 9.68
CA ALA A 83 -6.21 -4.03 8.25
C ALA A 83 -5.91 -5.31 7.47
N ALA A 84 -6.92 -5.88 6.84
CA ALA A 84 -6.79 -7.01 5.92
C ALA A 84 -6.75 -6.49 4.48
N ALA A 85 -5.66 -6.79 3.77
CA ALA A 85 -5.45 -6.32 2.40
C ALA A 85 -4.55 -7.28 1.60
N GLY A 86 -4.50 -7.12 0.29
CA GLY A 86 -3.38 -7.61 -0.48
C GLY A 86 -2.13 -6.78 -0.17
N TRP A 87 -0.99 -7.43 -0.12
CA TRP A 87 0.28 -6.84 0.28
C TRP A 87 1.17 -6.55 -0.93
N PRO A 88 1.27 -5.27 -1.36
CA PRO A 88 2.04 -4.91 -2.56
C PRO A 88 3.51 -5.30 -2.47
N THR A 89 4.14 -5.16 -1.30
CA THR A 89 5.55 -5.53 -1.14
C THR A 89 5.75 -7.04 -1.18
N GLN A 90 4.83 -7.82 -0.59
CA GLN A 90 4.87 -9.28 -0.69
C GLN A 90 4.82 -9.76 -2.15
N VAL A 91 4.00 -9.11 -2.98
CA VAL A 91 3.83 -9.49 -4.39
C VAL A 91 4.98 -8.99 -5.26
N MET A 92 5.44 -7.75 -5.04
CA MET A 92 6.38 -7.07 -5.94
C MET A 92 7.85 -7.20 -5.51
N ALA A 93 8.12 -7.28 -4.21
CA ALA A 93 9.47 -7.25 -3.66
C ALA A 93 9.54 -7.92 -2.26
N PRO A 94 9.24 -9.22 -2.13
CA PRO A 94 9.10 -9.89 -0.83
C PRO A 94 10.34 -9.79 0.07
N GLY A 95 11.52 -9.65 -0.51
CA GLY A 95 12.77 -9.49 0.24
C GLY A 95 12.89 -8.16 1.00
N PHE A 96 11.99 -7.20 0.78
CA PHE A 96 11.99 -5.91 1.48
C PHE A 96 10.98 -5.84 2.64
N MET A 97 10.26 -6.91 2.93
CA MET A 97 9.32 -6.93 4.06
C MET A 97 10.10 -6.97 5.39
N PRO A 98 9.84 -6.02 6.30
CA PRO A 98 10.38 -6.07 7.66
C PRO A 98 9.65 -7.12 8.51
N LYS A 99 10.22 -7.44 9.66
CA LYS A 99 9.56 -8.24 10.68
C LYS A 99 8.84 -7.35 11.70
N GLY A 100 7.67 -7.79 12.11
CA GLY A 100 6.90 -7.19 13.19
C GLY A 100 7.38 -7.63 14.57
N VAL A 101 6.65 -7.20 15.60
CA VAL A 101 6.94 -7.52 17.02
C VAL A 101 6.86 -9.01 17.34
N ASN A 102 6.16 -9.79 16.52
CA ASN A 102 6.02 -11.24 16.60
C ASN A 102 7.02 -12.01 15.73
N GLU A 103 8.06 -11.33 15.23
CA GLU A 103 9.06 -11.86 14.29
C GLU A 103 8.51 -12.30 12.93
N GLU A 104 7.20 -12.16 12.67
CA GLU A 104 6.59 -12.45 11.38
C GLU A 104 6.76 -11.28 10.41
N PRO A 105 6.97 -11.57 9.12
CA PRO A 105 7.03 -10.51 8.13
C PRO A 105 5.68 -9.81 7.97
N TYR A 106 5.72 -8.51 7.74
CA TYR A 106 4.52 -7.74 7.40
C TYR A 106 4.83 -6.72 6.31
N ASP A 107 3.79 -6.24 5.64
CA ASP A 107 3.92 -5.19 4.64
C ASP A 107 3.55 -3.82 5.23
N PRO A 108 4.53 -2.95 5.51
CA PRO A 108 4.25 -1.63 6.07
C PRO A 108 3.39 -0.78 5.14
N PHE A 109 3.53 -0.95 3.83
CA PHE A 109 2.72 -0.22 2.86
C PHE A 109 1.25 -0.64 2.84
N ALA A 110 0.91 -1.79 3.41
CA ALA A 110 -0.48 -2.22 3.55
C ALA A 110 -1.21 -1.58 4.73
N ILE A 111 -0.47 -1.09 5.73
CA ILE A 111 -1.00 -0.50 6.96
C ILE A 111 -0.57 0.95 7.20
N ASP A 112 0.26 1.51 6.32
CA ASP A 112 0.67 2.91 6.39
C ASP A 112 -0.57 3.82 6.46
N GLY A 113 -0.55 4.78 7.39
CA GLY A 113 -1.69 5.63 7.72
C GLY A 113 -2.62 5.07 8.82
N ALA A 114 -2.45 3.80 9.22
CA ALA A 114 -3.13 3.26 10.40
C ALA A 114 -2.48 3.73 11.72
N ASP A 115 -1.23 4.15 11.65
CA ASP A 115 -0.47 4.80 12.72
C ASP A 115 -0.72 6.32 12.76
N HIS A 116 -1.99 6.71 12.66
CA HIS A 116 -2.44 8.10 12.61
C HIS A 116 -1.95 8.95 13.79
N TRP A 117 -2.12 10.27 13.69
CA TRP A 117 -1.64 11.25 14.68
C TRP A 117 -2.62 11.52 15.84
N TYR A 118 -3.78 10.89 15.85
CA TYR A 118 -4.76 11.06 16.91
C TYR A 118 -4.29 10.46 18.24
N THR A 119 -4.55 11.18 19.34
CA THR A 119 -4.28 10.70 20.70
C THR A 119 -5.44 9.83 21.17
N VAL A 120 -5.34 8.53 20.97
CA VAL A 120 -6.43 7.56 21.22
C VAL A 120 -6.13 6.63 22.40
N GLY A 121 -5.16 6.96 23.25
CA GLY A 121 -4.76 6.09 24.36
C GLY A 121 -3.98 4.86 23.88
N ALA A 122 -4.32 3.67 24.36
CA ALA A 122 -3.71 2.42 23.88
C ALA A 122 -4.06 2.20 22.40
N HIS A 123 -3.05 1.98 21.56
CA HIS A 123 -3.26 1.82 20.12
C HIS A 123 -2.63 0.52 19.62
N GLN A 124 -3.40 -0.28 18.91
CA GLN A 124 -2.93 -1.52 18.27
C GLN A 124 -3.34 -1.56 16.80
N VAL A 125 -2.35 -1.78 15.93
CA VAL A 125 -2.58 -2.05 14.50
C VAL A 125 -2.20 -3.49 14.20
N ARG A 126 -3.05 -4.20 13.46
CA ARG A 126 -2.83 -5.56 13.01
C ARG A 126 -2.86 -5.63 11.49
N ALA A 127 -1.71 -5.93 10.89
CA ALA A 127 -1.60 -6.21 9.47
C ALA A 127 -2.00 -7.67 9.18
N ILE A 128 -2.90 -7.87 8.22
CA ILE A 128 -3.39 -9.19 7.82
C ILE A 128 -3.25 -9.34 6.31
N SER A 129 -2.39 -10.25 5.87
CA SER A 129 -2.27 -10.59 4.45
C SER A 129 -3.50 -11.34 3.97
N ASN A 130 -3.97 -11.02 2.77
CA ASN A 130 -5.03 -11.75 2.11
C ASN A 130 -4.50 -12.42 0.85
N ASP A 131 -4.34 -13.74 0.89
CA ASP A 131 -3.76 -14.52 -0.21
C ASP A 131 -4.60 -14.47 -1.48
N LEU A 132 -5.93 -14.42 -1.36
CA LEU A 132 -6.81 -14.28 -2.51
C LEU A 132 -6.60 -12.93 -3.20
N ALA A 133 -6.49 -11.85 -2.42
CA ALA A 133 -6.21 -10.53 -2.96
C ALA A 133 -4.82 -10.48 -3.63
N ASN A 134 -3.81 -11.08 -3.02
CA ASN A 134 -2.45 -11.18 -3.57
C ASN A 134 -2.42 -11.93 -4.91
N ALA A 135 -3.12 -13.07 -4.97
CA ALA A 135 -3.13 -13.92 -6.15
C ALA A 135 -4.00 -13.37 -7.30
N THR A 136 -5.12 -12.71 -6.97
CA THR A 136 -6.12 -12.31 -7.97
C THR A 136 -5.87 -10.92 -8.54
N PHE A 137 -5.42 -9.97 -7.71
CA PHE A 137 -5.43 -8.55 -8.07
C PHE A 137 -4.06 -7.95 -8.35
N ARG A 138 -2.98 -8.71 -8.22
CA ARG A 138 -1.62 -8.19 -8.39
C ARG A 138 -1.46 -6.79 -7.75
N PRO A 139 -1.61 -6.68 -6.41
CA PRO A 139 -1.51 -5.40 -5.73
C PRO A 139 -0.14 -4.76 -5.95
N GLY A 140 -0.10 -3.46 -6.15
CA GLY A 140 1.12 -2.71 -6.37
C GLY A 140 1.12 -1.37 -5.66
N TRP A 141 2.25 -0.68 -5.73
CA TRP A 141 2.40 0.64 -5.13
C TRP A 141 1.74 1.70 -6.02
N LEU A 142 0.45 1.86 -5.86
CA LEU A 142 -0.29 2.94 -6.48
C LEU A 142 -0.38 4.12 -5.50
N ARG A 143 -0.12 5.32 -5.97
CA ARG A 143 -0.18 6.62 -5.28
C ARG A 143 -0.86 6.58 -3.90
N SER A 144 -0.17 6.96 -2.85
CA SER A 144 -0.51 6.85 -1.42
C SER A 144 -0.43 5.44 -0.84
N VAL A 145 -0.52 4.40 -1.63
CA VAL A 145 -0.54 2.99 -1.20
C VAL A 145 -1.51 2.77 -0.02
N GLY A 146 -1.04 2.37 1.17
CA GLY A 146 -1.84 2.15 2.38
C GLY A 146 -2.78 3.30 2.75
N PRO A 147 -2.30 4.55 2.87
CA PRO A 147 -3.17 5.69 3.19
C PRO A 147 -4.38 5.86 2.27
N GLY A 148 -4.34 5.31 1.07
CA GLY A 148 -5.49 5.32 0.17
C GLY A 148 -6.71 4.57 0.70
N TRP A 149 -6.54 3.62 1.60
CA TRP A 149 -7.65 2.87 2.25
C TRP A 149 -7.63 2.98 3.76
N THR A 150 -6.46 3.03 4.41
CA THR A 150 -6.36 3.13 5.86
C THR A 150 -6.86 4.47 6.39
N ASN A 151 -6.46 5.59 5.76
CA ASN A 151 -6.94 6.91 6.18
C ASN A 151 -8.44 7.06 5.90
N PHE A 152 -8.94 6.54 4.79
CA PHE A 152 -10.39 6.53 4.58
C PHE A 152 -11.12 5.83 5.73
N ALA A 153 -10.61 4.66 6.16
CA ALA A 153 -11.20 3.90 7.25
C ALA A 153 -11.07 4.64 8.60
N VAL A 154 -9.89 5.19 8.92
CA VAL A 154 -9.65 5.93 10.16
C VAL A 154 -10.54 7.17 10.22
N GLU A 155 -10.56 7.99 9.17
CA GLU A 155 -11.33 9.24 9.17
C GLU A 155 -12.84 8.99 9.21
N SER A 156 -13.34 7.99 8.47
CA SER A 156 -14.74 7.59 8.56
C SER A 156 -15.09 7.07 9.96
N PHE A 157 -14.19 6.32 10.56
CA PHE A 157 -14.40 5.79 11.91
C PHE A 157 -14.34 6.88 12.99
N MET A 158 -13.53 7.93 12.83
CA MET A 158 -13.53 9.09 13.72
C MET A 158 -14.89 9.83 13.67
N ASP A 159 -15.53 9.92 12.52
CA ASP A 159 -16.89 10.46 12.39
C ASP A 159 -17.93 9.59 13.13
N GLU A 160 -17.84 8.25 12.95
CA GLU A 160 -18.71 7.32 13.66
C GLU A 160 -18.53 7.40 15.18
N ALA A 161 -17.27 7.51 15.64
CA ALA A 161 -16.93 7.65 17.05
C ALA A 161 -17.47 8.98 17.65
N ALA A 162 -17.26 10.08 16.96
CA ALA A 162 -17.81 11.38 17.34
C ALA A 162 -19.33 11.33 17.47
N HIS A 163 -20.00 10.77 16.48
CA HIS A 163 -21.45 10.61 16.48
C HIS A 163 -21.92 9.74 17.66
N LYS A 164 -21.19 8.65 17.94
CA LYS A 164 -21.49 7.73 19.04
C LYS A 164 -21.50 8.41 20.42
N VAL A 165 -20.58 9.35 20.65
CA VAL A 165 -20.51 10.10 21.92
C VAL A 165 -21.31 11.40 21.92
N GLY A 166 -21.86 11.79 20.77
CA GLY A 166 -22.66 13.02 20.61
C GLY A 166 -21.82 14.27 20.46
N ALA A 167 -20.58 14.13 19.96
CA ALA A 167 -19.67 15.25 19.72
C ALA A 167 -19.75 15.74 18.25
N ASP A 168 -19.36 16.98 18.02
CA ASP A 168 -19.10 17.49 16.67
C ASP A 168 -17.87 16.77 16.08
N PRO A 169 -17.91 16.27 14.81
CA PRO A 169 -16.81 15.52 14.23
C PRO A 169 -15.51 16.31 14.12
N LEU A 170 -15.55 17.61 13.86
CA LEU A 170 -14.35 18.44 13.83
C LEU A 170 -13.79 18.62 15.22
N GLN A 171 -14.64 18.96 16.18
CA GLN A 171 -14.21 19.14 17.57
C GLN A 171 -13.65 17.85 18.15
N PHE A 172 -14.28 16.70 17.85
CA PHE A 172 -13.78 15.38 18.28
C PHE A 172 -12.35 15.12 17.80
N ARG A 173 -12.02 15.48 16.54
CA ARG A 173 -10.65 15.36 16.02
C ARG A 173 -9.68 16.32 16.68
N LEU A 174 -10.11 17.54 16.97
CA LEU A 174 -9.27 18.55 17.62
C LEU A 174 -8.94 18.20 19.08
N ASP A 175 -9.83 17.44 19.73
CA ASP A 175 -9.67 17.00 21.12
C ASP A 175 -8.76 15.75 21.23
N HIS A 176 -8.53 15.06 20.14
CA HIS A 176 -7.71 13.83 20.04
C HIS A 176 -6.50 14.03 19.13
#